data_cd3adf2bed56efb787e95f557bf4b61e
#
_entry.id   cd3adf2bed56efb787e95f557bf4b61e
#
_cell.length_a   1.000
_cell.length_b   1.000
_cell.length_c   1.000
_cell.angle_alpha   90.00
_cell.angle_beta   90.00
_cell.angle_gamma   90.00
#
_symmetry.space_group_name_H-M   'P 1'
#
loop_
_entity.id
_entity.type
_entity.pdbx_description
1 polymer ?
#
loop_
_entity_poly.entity_id
_entity_poly.type
_entity_poly.pdbx_seq_one_letter_code
_entity_poly.pdbx_strand_id
1 'polypeptide(L)'
;YIESGQSVYNAQGGNLANTIVFITGIFTQSYVLYANDGISVRTSSMMVWVTPDPFSGGDSLSQLQTFTSNVNSNQQNLNGDIAHLIERQNFGGIAWLNGMCGNNNVCYSGLANNAVIAVPTYSWNVMVITHEMGHLMGSNHTHACVWNGNNTAIDGCAAVEGDCARPGNPPTGGTIMSYCHLQGVGINFNKGFGPQP
;
A
#
# COMPACT_ATOMS: atom_id res chain seq x y z
N TYR A 1 6.21 8.86 -7.19
CA TYR A 1 5.37 10.03 -6.96
C TYR A 1 4.34 9.74 -5.87
N ILE A 2 4.13 10.70 -4.98
CA ILE A 2 3.11 10.61 -3.92
C ILE A 2 2.11 11.75 -4.12
N GLU A 3 0.82 11.44 -4.10
CA GLU A 3 -0.25 12.43 -4.07
C GLU A 3 -1.08 12.25 -2.79
N SER A 4 -1.22 13.33 -2.04
CA SER A 4 -1.96 13.34 -0.79
C SER A 4 -3.23 14.16 -0.95
N GLY A 5 -4.38 13.53 -0.75
CA GLY A 5 -5.65 14.24 -0.75
C GLY A 5 -5.80 15.21 0.43
N GLN A 6 -6.77 16.10 0.34
CA GLN A 6 -7.03 17.13 1.34
C GLN A 6 -7.33 16.54 2.73
N SER A 7 -7.89 15.34 2.78
CA SER A 7 -8.23 14.69 4.05
C SER A 7 -7.00 14.47 4.94
N VAL A 8 -5.83 14.17 4.35
CA VAL A 8 -4.56 14.04 5.08
C VAL A 8 -4.08 15.41 5.57
N TYR A 9 -4.14 16.44 4.71
CA TYR A 9 -3.80 17.81 5.08
C TYR A 9 -4.63 18.31 6.27
N ASN A 10 -5.95 18.12 6.21
CA ASN A 10 -6.86 18.48 7.30
C ASN A 10 -6.55 17.71 8.58
N ALA A 11 -6.23 16.42 8.48
CA ALA A 11 -5.84 15.59 9.62
C ALA A 11 -4.52 16.02 10.28
N GLN A 12 -3.67 16.77 9.56
CA GLN A 12 -2.43 17.39 10.08
C GLN A 12 -2.66 18.84 10.53
N GLY A 13 -3.92 19.21 10.82
CA GLY A 13 -4.31 20.54 11.32
C GLY A 13 -4.27 21.63 10.26
N GLY A 14 -4.40 21.29 8.97
CA GLY A 14 -4.31 22.25 7.89
C GLY A 14 -2.90 22.88 7.75
N ASN A 15 -1.87 22.14 8.11
CA ASN A 15 -0.49 22.60 8.09
C ASN A 15 0.33 21.79 7.10
N LEU A 16 0.77 22.44 6.02
CA LEU A 16 1.52 21.81 4.94
C LEU A 16 2.84 21.18 5.40
N ALA A 17 3.58 21.87 6.28
CA ALA A 17 4.85 21.34 6.79
C ALA A 17 4.65 20.07 7.61
N ASN A 18 3.66 20.07 8.52
CA ASN A 18 3.30 18.86 9.29
C ASN A 18 2.87 17.71 8.37
N THR A 19 2.10 18.02 7.35
CA THR A 19 1.64 17.02 6.35
C THR A 19 2.82 16.38 5.63
N ILE A 20 3.77 17.19 5.13
CA ILE A 20 4.97 16.68 4.46
C ILE A 20 5.81 15.82 5.40
N VAL A 21 6.02 16.27 6.64
CA VAL A 21 6.77 15.51 7.65
C VAL A 21 6.10 14.16 7.95
N PHE A 22 4.78 14.16 8.13
CA PHE A 22 4.01 12.94 8.37
C PHE A 22 4.13 11.96 7.19
N ILE A 23 3.88 12.42 5.96
CA ILE A 23 3.96 11.58 4.75
C ILE A 23 5.36 11.03 4.57
N THR A 24 6.38 11.88 4.67
CA THR A 24 7.78 11.45 4.57
C THR A 24 8.10 10.39 5.62
N GLY A 25 7.60 10.58 6.84
CA GLY A 25 7.82 9.64 7.96
C GLY A 25 7.26 8.24 7.66
N ILE A 26 5.99 8.14 7.25
CA ILE A 26 5.37 6.83 6.97
C ILE A 26 5.97 6.14 5.73
N PHE A 27 6.26 6.89 4.66
CA PHE A 27 6.90 6.32 3.47
C PHE A 27 8.35 5.89 3.72
N THR A 28 9.10 6.61 4.57
CA THR A 28 10.44 6.16 4.98
C THR A 28 10.39 4.80 5.66
N GLN A 29 9.40 4.53 6.51
CA GLN A 29 9.24 3.21 7.13
C GLN A 29 8.93 2.11 6.09
N SER A 30 8.10 2.42 5.10
CA SER A 30 7.84 1.51 3.97
C SER A 30 9.12 1.22 3.17
N TYR A 31 9.95 2.23 2.91
CA TYR A 31 11.20 2.05 2.18
C TYR A 31 12.21 1.17 2.92
N VAL A 32 12.23 1.22 4.25
CA VAL A 32 13.04 0.29 5.05
C VAL A 32 12.59 -1.15 4.83
N LEU A 33 11.28 -1.41 4.77
CA LEU A 33 10.77 -2.76 4.50
C LEU A 33 11.18 -3.26 3.11
N TYR A 34 11.07 -2.43 2.08
CA TYR A 34 11.54 -2.77 0.73
C TYR A 34 13.05 -3.01 0.69
N ALA A 35 13.83 -2.16 1.38
CA ALA A 35 15.28 -2.30 1.43
C ALA A 35 15.72 -3.62 2.09
N ASN A 36 14.98 -4.11 3.09
CA ASN A 36 15.24 -5.41 3.72
C ASN A 36 15.05 -6.57 2.74
N ASP A 37 14.18 -6.43 1.75
CA ASP A 37 13.96 -7.39 0.66
C ASP A 37 14.82 -7.07 -0.59
N GLY A 38 15.80 -6.17 -0.48
CA GLY A 38 16.74 -5.84 -1.55
C GLY A 38 16.22 -4.88 -2.61
N ILE A 39 15.05 -4.26 -2.40
CA ILE A 39 14.41 -3.33 -3.34
C ILE A 39 14.65 -1.89 -2.89
N SER A 40 15.26 -1.07 -3.76
CA SER A 40 15.48 0.35 -3.48
C SER A 40 14.31 1.19 -3.97
N VAL A 41 13.59 1.79 -3.05
CA VAL A 41 12.46 2.70 -3.33
C VAL A 41 12.77 4.09 -2.78
N ARG A 42 12.32 5.12 -3.47
CA ARG A 42 12.48 6.52 -3.02
C ARG A 42 11.32 7.40 -3.52
N THR A 43 11.00 8.45 -2.80
CA THR A 43 10.11 9.51 -3.28
C THR A 43 10.83 10.34 -4.35
N SER A 44 10.24 10.47 -5.52
CA SER A 44 10.69 11.37 -6.58
C SER A 44 10.14 12.77 -6.37
N SER A 45 8.83 12.87 -6.09
CA SER A 45 8.11 14.12 -5.84
C SER A 45 6.84 13.85 -5.04
N MET A 46 6.30 14.91 -4.43
CA MET A 46 5.09 14.85 -3.61
C MET A 46 4.19 16.03 -3.95
N MET A 47 2.89 15.77 -4.09
CA MET A 47 1.83 16.77 -4.16
C MET A 47 0.92 16.65 -2.95
N VAL A 48 0.52 17.76 -2.35
CA VAL A 48 -0.44 17.83 -1.25
C VAL A 48 -1.58 18.75 -1.63
N TRP A 49 -2.79 18.21 -1.63
CA TRP A 49 -4.01 19.00 -1.84
C TRP A 49 -4.34 19.77 -0.56
N VAL A 50 -4.18 21.11 -0.62
CA VAL A 50 -4.56 22.04 0.47
C VAL A 50 -5.98 22.58 0.29
N THR A 51 -6.58 22.34 -0.87
CA THR A 51 -7.98 22.62 -1.26
C THR A 51 -8.68 21.30 -1.59
N PRO A 52 -10.02 21.29 -1.78
CA PRO A 52 -10.71 20.07 -2.19
C PRO A 52 -10.06 19.39 -3.40
N ASP A 53 -9.72 18.11 -3.23
CA ASP A 53 -9.14 17.27 -4.27
C ASP A 53 -10.24 16.57 -5.09
N PRO A 54 -9.93 16.04 -6.29
CA PRO A 54 -10.90 15.37 -7.14
C PRO A 54 -11.18 13.91 -6.73
N PHE A 55 -10.50 13.39 -5.70
CA PHE A 55 -10.54 11.97 -5.31
C PHE A 55 -11.49 11.70 -4.16
N SER A 56 -11.97 12.73 -3.46
CA SER A 56 -12.81 12.59 -2.28
C SER A 56 -14.16 11.96 -2.60
N GLY A 57 -14.57 11.01 -1.75
CA GLY A 57 -15.85 10.29 -1.87
C GLY A 57 -15.73 8.94 -2.60
N GLY A 58 -16.79 8.14 -2.53
CA GLY A 58 -16.82 6.80 -3.08
C GLY A 58 -16.02 5.77 -2.28
N ASP A 59 -15.87 4.60 -2.86
CA ASP A 59 -15.05 3.51 -2.33
C ASP A 59 -13.60 3.59 -2.86
N SER A 60 -12.73 2.70 -2.38
CA SER A 60 -11.33 2.64 -2.77
C SER A 60 -11.14 2.42 -4.28
N LEU A 61 -12.02 1.64 -4.91
CA LEU A 61 -11.96 1.38 -6.36
C LEU A 61 -12.28 2.66 -7.15
N SER A 62 -13.32 3.39 -6.77
CA SER A 62 -13.68 4.67 -7.41
C SER A 62 -12.54 5.68 -7.30
N GLN A 63 -11.89 5.75 -6.14
CA GLN A 63 -10.75 6.65 -5.93
C GLN A 63 -9.54 6.22 -6.77
N LEU A 64 -9.21 4.93 -6.82
CA LEU A 64 -8.14 4.41 -7.68
C LEU A 64 -8.42 4.73 -9.16
N GLN A 65 -9.64 4.50 -9.65
CA GLN A 65 -10.00 4.77 -11.05
C GLN A 65 -9.90 6.26 -11.38
N THR A 66 -10.39 7.13 -10.50
CA THR A 66 -10.28 8.58 -10.68
C THR A 66 -8.81 9.03 -10.68
N PHE A 67 -8.01 8.49 -9.76
CA PHE A 67 -6.58 8.77 -9.71
C PHE A 67 -5.84 8.24 -10.95
N THR A 68 -6.15 7.02 -11.39
CA THR A 68 -5.59 6.46 -12.63
C THR A 68 -5.89 7.38 -13.83
N SER A 69 -7.12 7.84 -13.96
CA SER A 69 -7.51 8.76 -15.04
C SER A 69 -6.78 10.09 -14.96
N ASN A 70 -6.62 10.64 -13.75
CA ASN A 70 -5.90 11.89 -13.53
C ASN A 70 -4.42 11.75 -13.89
N VAL A 71 -3.75 10.72 -13.39
CA VAL A 71 -2.33 10.43 -13.70
C VAL A 71 -2.13 10.24 -15.19
N ASN A 72 -2.98 9.43 -15.86
CA ASN A 72 -2.87 9.18 -17.29
C ASN A 72 -3.09 10.44 -18.14
N SER A 73 -3.95 11.35 -17.70
CA SER A 73 -4.17 12.64 -18.38
C SER A 73 -3.02 13.63 -18.18
N ASN A 74 -2.21 13.44 -17.13
CA ASN A 74 -1.14 14.34 -16.71
C ASN A 74 0.24 13.65 -16.66
N GLN A 75 0.45 12.58 -17.42
CA GLN A 75 1.67 11.75 -17.36
C GLN A 75 2.98 12.54 -17.51
N GLN A 76 2.97 13.63 -18.27
CA GLN A 76 4.13 14.51 -18.40
C GLN A 76 4.61 15.13 -17.07
N ASN A 77 3.74 15.14 -16.05
CA ASN A 77 4.04 15.65 -14.71
C ASN A 77 4.38 14.53 -13.73
N LEU A 78 4.20 13.27 -14.12
CA LEU A 78 4.55 12.14 -13.29
C LEU A 78 6.07 11.94 -13.31
N ASN A 79 6.70 12.28 -12.20
CA ASN A 79 8.14 12.06 -12.02
C ASN A 79 8.37 10.81 -11.15
N GLY A 80 8.37 9.61 -11.77
CA GLY A 80 8.58 8.34 -11.09
C GLY A 80 7.94 7.15 -11.81
N ASP A 81 8.28 5.95 -11.36
CA ASP A 81 7.82 4.70 -11.95
C ASP A 81 6.40 4.33 -11.50
N ILE A 82 6.00 4.77 -10.30
CA ILE A 82 4.68 4.55 -9.72
C ILE A 82 4.13 5.83 -9.10
N ALA A 83 2.79 5.94 -9.04
CA ALA A 83 2.07 6.99 -8.36
C ALA A 83 1.21 6.41 -7.24
N HIS A 84 1.27 7.00 -6.05
CA HIS A 84 0.56 6.56 -4.86
C HIS A 84 -0.35 7.67 -4.34
N LEU A 85 -1.66 7.44 -4.37
CA LEU A 85 -2.65 8.30 -3.72
C LEU A 85 -2.83 7.86 -2.26
N ILE A 86 -2.75 8.81 -1.35
CA ILE A 86 -3.06 8.58 0.08
C ILE A 86 -4.18 9.50 0.56
N GLU A 87 -5.08 8.92 1.35
CA GLU A 87 -6.22 9.60 1.95
C GLU A 87 -6.43 9.21 3.41
N ARG A 88 -7.13 10.07 4.18
CA ARG A 88 -7.57 9.77 5.55
C ARG A 88 -8.99 9.22 5.54
N GLN A 89 -9.23 8.24 4.69
CA GLN A 89 -10.50 7.54 4.58
C GLN A 89 -10.27 6.05 4.88
N ASN A 90 -11.19 5.44 5.59
CA ASN A 90 -11.02 4.06 6.09
C ASN A 90 -11.53 3.04 5.05
N PHE A 91 -11.02 3.11 3.84
CA PHE A 91 -11.41 2.22 2.73
C PHE A 91 -10.38 1.12 2.43
N GLY A 92 -9.42 0.89 3.30
CA GLY A 92 -8.33 -0.06 3.01
C GLY A 92 -7.32 0.46 2.00
N GLY A 93 -6.77 -0.42 1.20
CA GLY A 93 -5.91 -0.11 0.08
C GLY A 93 -6.37 -0.84 -1.17
N ILE A 94 -5.90 -0.42 -2.33
CA ILE A 94 -6.15 -1.06 -3.62
C ILE A 94 -5.08 -0.64 -4.64
N ALA A 95 -4.64 -1.58 -5.46
CA ALA A 95 -3.68 -1.36 -6.53
C ALA A 95 -4.03 -2.17 -7.78
N TRP A 96 -3.50 -1.73 -8.92
CA TRP A 96 -3.48 -2.57 -10.11
C TRP A 96 -2.36 -3.59 -10.01
N LEU A 97 -2.68 -4.88 -10.01
CA LEU A 97 -1.68 -5.93 -9.92
C LEU A 97 -0.74 -5.88 -11.14
N ASN A 98 0.58 -5.92 -10.86
CA ASN A 98 1.63 -5.86 -11.89
C ASN A 98 1.56 -4.61 -12.78
N GLY A 99 1.14 -3.48 -12.20
CA GLY A 99 0.87 -2.23 -12.92
C GLY A 99 2.11 -1.36 -13.19
N MET A 100 3.24 -1.60 -12.53
CA MET A 100 4.40 -0.68 -12.47
C MET A 100 4.98 -0.28 -13.84
N CYS A 101 4.99 -1.18 -14.84
CA CYS A 101 5.56 -0.92 -16.16
C CYS A 101 4.51 -0.52 -17.22
N GLY A 102 3.30 -0.15 -16.81
CA GLY A 102 2.19 0.16 -17.71
C GLY A 102 1.46 1.46 -17.33
N ASN A 103 0.32 1.68 -17.98
CA ASN A 103 -0.56 2.83 -17.71
C ASN A 103 -1.39 2.69 -16.41
N ASN A 104 -1.23 1.57 -15.72
CA ASN A 104 -1.89 1.26 -14.45
C ASN A 104 -0.90 1.29 -13.26
N ASN A 105 0.13 2.11 -13.37
CA ASN A 105 1.19 2.23 -12.36
C ASN A 105 0.79 3.06 -11.13
N VAL A 106 -0.46 2.94 -10.72
CA VAL A 106 -1.05 3.69 -9.62
C VAL A 106 -1.62 2.78 -8.55
N CYS A 107 -1.53 3.21 -7.28
CA CYS A 107 -2.20 2.59 -6.15
C CYS A 107 -2.79 3.63 -5.20
N TYR A 108 -3.66 3.16 -4.31
CA TYR A 108 -4.36 3.95 -3.31
C TYR A 108 -4.18 3.34 -1.93
N SER A 109 -4.02 4.18 -0.90
CA SER A 109 -4.00 3.74 0.49
C SER A 109 -4.80 4.68 1.41
N GLY A 110 -5.79 4.12 2.11
CA GLY A 110 -6.55 4.78 3.16
C GLY A 110 -5.84 4.69 4.50
N LEU A 111 -5.38 5.82 5.03
CA LEU A 111 -4.62 5.90 6.28
C LEU A 111 -5.56 5.92 7.50
N ALA A 112 -5.22 5.16 8.57
CA ALA A 112 -6.07 5.01 9.74
C ALA A 112 -5.86 6.10 10.82
N ASN A 113 -4.63 6.63 10.95
CA ASN A 113 -4.26 7.57 12.04
C ASN A 113 -3.11 8.49 11.62
N ASN A 114 -2.70 9.38 12.52
CA ASN A 114 -1.61 10.34 12.30
C ASN A 114 -0.27 9.88 12.90
N ALA A 115 -0.16 8.60 13.29
CA ALA A 115 1.06 8.09 13.88
C ALA A 115 2.08 7.66 12.81
N VAL A 116 3.33 8.02 13.04
CA VAL A 116 4.50 7.44 12.38
C VAL A 116 5.12 6.47 13.36
N ILE A 117 5.02 5.18 13.06
CA ILE A 117 5.52 4.11 13.93
C ILE A 117 6.70 3.44 13.23
N ALA A 118 7.83 3.39 13.94
CA ALA A 118 9.05 2.81 13.40
C ALA A 118 8.92 1.28 13.22
N VAL A 119 9.35 0.79 12.07
CA VAL A 119 9.49 -0.65 11.83
C VAL A 119 10.59 -1.23 12.74
N PRO A 120 10.48 -2.49 13.19
CA PRO A 120 9.54 -3.51 12.75
C PRO A 120 8.19 -3.53 13.50
N THR A 121 7.89 -2.51 14.31
CA THR A 121 6.57 -2.42 14.97
C THR A 121 5.48 -2.22 13.92
N TYR A 122 4.45 -3.08 13.98
CA TYR A 122 3.34 -3.01 13.04
C TYR A 122 2.57 -1.69 13.18
N SER A 123 2.25 -1.09 12.03
CA SER A 123 1.25 -0.03 11.91
C SER A 123 0.48 -0.19 10.61
N TRP A 124 -0.82 0.13 10.65
CA TRP A 124 -1.67 0.08 9.48
C TRP A 124 -1.15 0.96 8.33
N ASN A 125 -0.78 2.20 8.63
CA ASN A 125 -0.34 3.15 7.61
C ASN A 125 0.87 2.64 6.82
N VAL A 126 1.88 2.08 7.52
CA VAL A 126 3.07 1.52 6.87
C VAL A 126 2.70 0.25 6.09
N MET A 127 1.87 -0.62 6.71
CA MET A 127 1.45 -1.88 6.08
C MET A 127 0.71 -1.63 4.78
N VAL A 128 -0.34 -0.79 4.78
CA VAL A 128 -1.15 -0.57 3.58
C VAL A 128 -0.36 0.08 2.45
N ILE A 129 0.50 1.06 2.74
CA ILE A 129 1.38 1.69 1.75
C ILE A 129 2.31 0.64 1.10
N THR A 130 2.97 -0.17 1.93
CA THR A 130 3.92 -1.17 1.45
C THR A 130 3.19 -2.28 0.66
N HIS A 131 2.03 -2.70 1.12
CA HIS A 131 1.20 -3.73 0.51
C HIS A 131 0.74 -3.33 -0.90
N GLU A 132 0.16 -2.14 -1.06
CA GLU A 132 -0.35 -1.69 -2.36
C GLU A 132 0.76 -1.44 -3.39
N MET A 133 1.90 -0.94 -2.95
CA MET A 133 3.07 -0.85 -3.83
C MET A 133 3.59 -2.24 -4.22
N GLY A 134 3.49 -3.24 -3.33
CA GLY A 134 3.82 -4.64 -3.62
C GLY A 134 2.98 -5.21 -4.76
N HIS A 135 1.68 -4.90 -4.78
CA HIS A 135 0.81 -5.29 -5.89
C HIS A 135 1.24 -4.69 -7.22
N LEU A 136 1.62 -3.40 -7.25
CA LEU A 136 2.14 -2.77 -8.47
C LEU A 136 3.39 -3.47 -9.00
N MET A 137 4.23 -4.00 -8.12
CA MET A 137 5.45 -4.76 -8.46
C MET A 137 5.16 -6.23 -8.82
N GLY A 138 3.89 -6.67 -8.76
CA GLY A 138 3.45 -7.99 -9.18
C GLY A 138 3.21 -9.00 -8.05
N SER A 139 3.40 -8.62 -6.78
CA SER A 139 3.14 -9.53 -5.66
C SER A 139 1.64 -9.75 -5.47
N ASN A 140 1.22 -11.01 -5.43
CA ASN A 140 -0.14 -11.42 -5.08
C ASN A 140 -0.32 -11.50 -3.57
N HIS A 141 -1.57 -11.57 -3.10
CA HIS A 141 -1.83 -11.91 -1.71
C HIS A 141 -1.28 -13.28 -1.35
N THR A 142 -0.83 -13.47 -0.11
CA THR A 142 -0.33 -14.77 0.36
C THR A 142 -1.39 -15.86 0.41
N HIS A 143 -2.67 -15.49 0.44
CA HIS A 143 -3.80 -16.43 0.33
C HIS A 143 -4.27 -16.69 -1.11
N ALA A 144 -3.58 -16.15 -2.13
CA ALA A 144 -3.84 -16.50 -3.53
C ALA A 144 -3.28 -17.88 -3.89
N CYS A 145 -3.99 -18.61 -4.73
CA CYS A 145 -3.60 -19.97 -5.18
C CYS A 145 -2.59 -19.94 -6.32
N VAL A 146 -1.47 -19.24 -6.14
CA VAL A 146 -0.43 -19.02 -7.18
C VAL A 146 0.98 -19.37 -6.69
N TRP A 147 1.13 -19.77 -5.41
CA TRP A 147 2.42 -19.90 -4.74
C TRP A 147 2.96 -21.35 -4.76
N ASN A 148 4.16 -21.50 -4.19
CA ASN A 148 4.83 -22.78 -3.95
C ASN A 148 5.16 -23.60 -5.19
N GLY A 149 5.04 -23.03 -6.40
CA GLY A 149 5.27 -23.73 -7.66
C GLY A 149 4.22 -24.80 -8.01
N ASN A 150 3.17 -24.93 -7.19
CA ASN A 150 2.10 -25.93 -7.36
C ASN A 150 0.70 -25.34 -7.19
N ASN A 151 0.56 -24.01 -7.33
CA ASN A 151 -0.70 -23.27 -7.25
C ASN A 151 -1.43 -23.47 -5.90
N THR A 152 -0.71 -23.38 -4.80
CA THR A 152 -1.26 -23.37 -3.44
C THR A 152 -1.12 -22.00 -2.79
N ALA A 153 -1.87 -21.75 -1.72
CA ALA A 153 -1.74 -20.54 -0.90
C ALA A 153 -0.63 -20.70 0.16
N ILE A 154 -0.03 -19.58 0.59
CA ILE A 154 0.99 -19.54 1.64
C ILE A 154 0.36 -19.53 3.03
N ASP A 155 -0.71 -18.75 3.24
CA ASP A 155 -1.44 -18.66 4.51
C ASP A 155 -2.95 -18.68 4.34
N GLY A 156 -3.65 -18.95 5.45
CA GLY A 156 -5.11 -19.03 5.51
C GLY A 156 -5.75 -17.86 6.27
N CYS A 157 -5.10 -16.71 6.38
CA CYS A 157 -5.62 -15.58 7.12
C CYS A 157 -6.88 -14.95 6.50
N ALA A 158 -7.10 -15.18 5.20
CA ALA A 158 -8.35 -14.87 4.49
C ALA A 158 -8.87 -16.08 3.70
N ALA A 159 -10.00 -15.94 3.06
CA ALA A 159 -10.47 -16.90 2.06
C ALA A 159 -9.47 -16.96 0.90
N VAL A 160 -9.18 -18.16 0.40
CA VAL A 160 -8.24 -18.31 -0.72
C VAL A 160 -8.78 -17.66 -1.99
N GLU A 161 -7.88 -17.04 -2.74
CA GLU A 161 -8.17 -16.50 -4.08
C GLU A 161 -7.77 -17.55 -5.13
N GLY A 162 -8.77 -18.26 -5.64
CA GLY A 162 -8.61 -19.37 -6.57
C GLY A 162 -9.11 -20.70 -6.01
N ASP A 163 -8.72 -21.80 -6.66
CA ASP A 163 -9.19 -23.15 -6.35
C ASP A 163 -8.07 -23.99 -5.73
N CYS A 164 -7.78 -23.74 -4.46
CA CYS A 164 -6.81 -24.52 -3.68
C CYS A 164 -7.28 -24.69 -2.23
N ALA A 165 -6.70 -25.65 -1.53
CA ALA A 165 -6.98 -25.85 -0.11
C ALA A 165 -6.48 -24.66 0.72
N ARG A 166 -7.33 -24.14 1.62
CA ARG A 166 -6.95 -23.09 2.56
C ARG A 166 -5.98 -23.63 3.61
N PRO A 167 -4.74 -23.11 3.71
CA PRO A 167 -3.81 -23.53 4.76
C PRO A 167 -4.18 -22.97 6.13
N GLY A 168 -3.44 -23.35 7.16
CA GLY A 168 -3.54 -22.73 8.49
C GLY A 168 -2.96 -21.32 8.53
N ASN A 169 -3.30 -20.58 9.60
CA ASN A 169 -2.70 -19.29 9.86
C ASN A 169 -1.23 -19.48 10.31
N PRO A 170 -0.30 -18.62 9.87
CA PRO A 170 1.10 -18.71 10.27
C PRO A 170 1.25 -18.37 11.77
N PRO A 171 1.89 -19.24 12.59
CA PRO A 171 1.91 -19.09 14.04
C PRO A 171 2.68 -17.86 14.54
N THR A 172 3.53 -17.27 13.71
CA THR A 172 4.40 -16.12 14.03
C THR A 172 4.03 -14.85 13.27
N GLY A 173 2.77 -14.74 12.83
CA GLY A 173 2.28 -13.61 12.03
C GLY A 173 2.48 -13.79 10.53
N GLY A 174 1.70 -13.06 9.73
CA GLY A 174 1.80 -13.02 8.27
C GLY A 174 2.90 -12.10 7.76
N THR A 175 3.15 -12.15 6.46
CA THR A 175 4.03 -11.23 5.72
C THR A 175 3.26 -9.96 5.34
N ILE A 176 3.91 -9.02 4.66
CA ILE A 176 3.30 -7.75 4.20
C ILE A 176 2.10 -8.00 3.28
N MET A 177 2.16 -9.01 2.42
CA MET A 177 1.08 -9.33 1.47
C MET A 177 -0.03 -10.22 2.07
N SER A 178 -0.01 -10.42 3.40
CA SER A 178 -1.01 -11.23 4.10
C SER A 178 -2.15 -10.39 4.67
N TYR A 179 -3.33 -10.99 4.78
CA TYR A 179 -4.47 -10.43 5.52
C TYR A 179 -4.50 -10.85 7.00
N CYS A 180 -3.37 -11.32 7.53
CA CYS A 180 -3.28 -11.72 8.93
C CYS A 180 -3.53 -10.57 9.93
N HIS A 181 -3.50 -9.31 9.50
CA HIS A 181 -3.95 -8.17 10.31
C HIS A 181 -5.44 -8.27 10.72
N LEU A 182 -6.24 -9.05 9.99
CA LEU A 182 -7.63 -9.36 10.33
C LEU A 182 -7.77 -10.52 11.33
N GLN A 183 -6.65 -11.15 11.70
CA GLN A 183 -6.59 -12.31 12.58
C GLN A 183 -5.77 -11.99 13.84
N GLY A 184 -5.95 -12.74 14.91
CA GLY A 184 -5.20 -12.54 16.15
C GLY A 184 -3.68 -12.74 16.04
N VAL A 185 -3.20 -13.39 14.97
CA VAL A 185 -1.76 -13.60 14.74
C VAL A 185 -1.05 -12.35 14.18
N GLY A 186 -1.79 -11.43 13.53
CA GLY A 186 -1.25 -10.17 13.01
C GLY A 186 -0.25 -10.30 11.87
N ILE A 187 0.32 -9.15 11.48
CA ILE A 187 1.43 -9.03 10.52
C ILE A 187 2.74 -8.88 11.29
N ASN A 188 3.79 -9.55 10.81
CA ASN A 188 5.14 -9.47 11.35
C ASN A 188 6.08 -8.88 10.31
N PHE A 189 6.42 -7.61 10.44
CA PHE A 189 7.28 -6.89 9.50
C PHE A 189 8.71 -7.45 9.39
N ASN A 190 9.17 -8.23 10.38
CA ASN A 190 10.47 -8.93 10.25
C ASN A 190 10.46 -10.01 9.16
N LYS A 191 9.29 -10.40 8.66
CA LYS A 191 9.16 -11.36 7.56
C LYS A 191 9.20 -10.71 6.18
N GLY A 192 9.15 -9.37 6.09
CA GLY A 192 9.09 -8.66 4.83
C GLY A 192 7.96 -9.15 3.94
N PHE A 193 8.22 -9.26 2.64
CA PHE A 193 7.30 -9.88 1.68
C PHE A 193 7.31 -11.42 1.76
N GLY A 194 8.32 -12.01 2.36
CA GLY A 194 8.51 -13.46 2.45
C GLY A 194 9.35 -14.02 1.31
N PRO A 195 9.58 -15.37 1.27
CA PRO A 195 10.49 -15.98 0.32
C PRO A 195 9.95 -16.12 -1.11
N GLN A 196 8.71 -15.73 -1.36
CA GLN A 196 8.02 -15.89 -2.65
C GLN A 196 7.15 -14.66 -2.98
N PRO A 197 7.67 -13.43 -2.90
CA PRO A 197 6.90 -12.24 -3.21
C PRO A 197 6.67 -12.03 -4.70
#